data_e50e9fa392dce06bdf1f6d9945691388
#
_entry.id   e50e9fa392dce06bdf1f6d9945691388
#
_cell.length_a   1.000
_cell.length_b   1.000
_cell.length_c   1.000
_cell.angle_alpha   90.00
_cell.angle_beta   90.00
_cell.angle_gamma   90.00
#
_symmetry.space_group_name_H-M   'P 1'
#
loop_
_entity.id
_entity.type
_entity.pdbx_description
1 polymer ?
#
loop_
_entity_poly.entity_id
_entity_poly.type
_entity_poly.pdbx_seq_one_letter_code
_entity_poly.pdbx_strand_id
1 'polypeptide(L)'
;MQVDQLTRTGAEKIFREKISGAVTDRQQLKRTLDALDEGDVLLVTRLDRLARSTRDLLNTLAMVAEKKAHFRSLGDSWADTTTPHGRLIVTVLAGLAEFERELIRARTSEGRARAKANGVKLGRKFKLTPHQRKEAQARRERGETLMDIARSYNVSHSTISRMHA
;
A
#
# COMPACT_ATOMS: atom_id res chain seq x y z
N MET A 1 9.64 -15.29 24.99
CA MET A 1 9.89 -16.31 23.95
C MET A 1 10.51 -15.71 22.67
N GLN A 2 9.80 -14.92 21.83
CA GLN A 2 10.38 -14.38 20.57
C GLN A 2 11.56 -13.43 20.79
N VAL A 3 11.42 -12.51 21.75
CA VAL A 3 12.47 -11.55 22.11
C VAL A 3 13.73 -12.27 22.60
N ASP A 4 13.56 -13.30 23.43
CA ASP A 4 14.68 -14.08 23.96
C ASP A 4 15.45 -14.81 22.85
N GLN A 5 14.74 -15.28 21.80
CA GLN A 5 15.37 -15.86 20.61
C GLN A 5 16.23 -14.83 19.87
N LEU A 6 15.67 -13.63 19.62
CA LEU A 6 16.42 -12.56 18.96
C LEU A 6 17.62 -12.11 19.76
N THR A 7 17.48 -11.92 21.07
CA THR A 7 18.58 -11.53 21.96
C THR A 7 19.69 -12.58 21.97
N ARG A 8 19.32 -13.88 22.06
CA ARG A 8 20.32 -14.98 22.03
C ARG A 8 21.08 -15.07 20.70
N THR A 9 20.47 -14.59 19.62
CA THR A 9 21.11 -14.58 18.29
C THR A 9 21.98 -13.33 18.07
N GLY A 10 22.06 -12.42 19.07
CA GLY A 10 22.91 -11.24 19.01
C GLY A 10 22.23 -10.02 18.38
N ALA A 11 20.89 -9.93 18.37
CA ALA A 11 20.19 -8.75 17.88
C ALA A 11 20.51 -7.52 18.77
N GLU A 12 21.09 -6.48 18.20
CA GLU A 12 21.46 -5.25 18.90
C GLU A 12 20.25 -4.34 19.18
N LYS A 13 19.34 -4.24 18.18
CA LYS A 13 18.12 -3.44 18.28
C LYS A 13 16.91 -4.34 18.07
N ILE A 14 15.95 -4.30 18.98
CA ILE A 14 14.73 -5.12 18.92
C ILE A 14 13.51 -4.22 18.85
N PHE A 15 12.77 -4.30 17.75
CA PHE A 15 11.51 -3.61 17.54
C PHE A 15 10.34 -4.56 17.81
N ARG A 16 9.39 -4.14 18.64
CA ARG A 16 8.24 -4.97 19.05
C ARG A 16 6.96 -4.36 18.51
N GLU A 17 6.18 -5.14 17.81
CA GLU A 17 4.87 -4.73 17.32
C GLU A 17 3.79 -5.65 17.89
N LYS A 18 2.80 -5.05 18.59
CA LYS A 18 1.57 -5.76 18.96
C LYS A 18 0.57 -5.59 17.82
N ILE A 19 0.42 -6.61 16.98
CA ILE A 19 -0.56 -6.60 15.91
C ILE A 19 -1.90 -7.03 16.50
N SER A 20 -2.85 -6.10 16.63
CA SER A 20 -4.27 -6.42 16.78
C SER A 20 -4.90 -6.47 15.39
N GLY A 21 -5.83 -7.40 15.15
CA GLY A 21 -6.38 -7.67 13.81
C GLY A 21 -7.04 -6.49 13.07
N ALA A 22 -7.24 -5.35 13.74
CA ALA A 22 -7.86 -4.14 13.20
C ALA A 22 -6.86 -3.05 12.77
N VAL A 23 -5.60 -3.08 13.23
CA VAL A 23 -4.62 -2.02 12.95
C VAL A 23 -3.70 -2.46 11.84
N THR A 24 -3.81 -1.79 10.68
CA THR A 24 -3.01 -2.02 9.47
C THR A 24 -1.67 -1.28 9.49
N ASP A 25 -1.48 -0.35 10.42
CA ASP A 25 -0.29 0.49 10.48
C ASP A 25 0.85 -0.25 11.17
N ARG A 26 1.87 -0.63 10.40
CA ARG A 26 3.06 -1.37 10.83
C ARG A 26 4.19 -0.39 11.16
N GLN A 27 3.95 0.51 12.09
CA GLN A 27 4.88 1.58 12.46
C GLN A 27 6.23 1.03 12.92
N GLN A 28 6.26 -0.07 13.65
CA GLN A 28 7.51 -0.64 14.14
C GLN A 28 8.30 -1.32 13.00
N LEU A 29 7.64 -2.01 12.09
CA LEU A 29 8.30 -2.54 10.89
C LEU A 29 8.89 -1.41 10.05
N LYS A 30 8.13 -0.32 9.84
CA LYS A 30 8.63 0.83 9.11
C LYS A 30 9.87 1.43 9.80
N ARG A 31 9.82 1.64 11.12
CA ARG A 31 10.96 2.12 11.90
C ARG A 31 12.16 1.17 11.81
N THR A 32 11.91 -0.14 11.82
CA THR A 32 12.96 -1.14 11.65
C THR A 32 13.63 -0.99 10.29
N LEU A 33 12.81 -0.93 9.22
CA LEU A 33 13.33 -0.75 7.87
C LEU A 33 14.07 0.59 7.71
N ASP A 34 13.54 1.68 8.28
CA ASP A 34 14.20 2.99 8.23
C ASP A 34 15.54 3.01 8.96
N ALA A 35 15.70 2.19 10.00
CA ALA A 35 16.91 2.09 10.81
C ALA A 35 17.99 1.13 10.26
N LEU A 36 17.72 0.46 9.13
CA LEU A 36 18.69 -0.42 8.47
C LEU A 36 19.70 0.38 7.65
N ASP A 37 20.95 0.07 7.84
CA ASP A 37 22.10 0.54 7.04
C ASP A 37 22.67 -0.58 6.16
N GLU A 38 23.57 -0.23 5.24
CA GLU A 38 24.25 -1.18 4.36
C GLU A 38 25.05 -2.20 5.18
N GLY A 39 24.85 -3.49 4.93
CA GLY A 39 25.48 -4.60 5.64
C GLY A 39 24.74 -5.08 6.89
N ASP A 40 23.74 -4.35 7.36
CA ASP A 40 22.89 -4.80 8.46
C ASP A 40 22.11 -6.07 8.14
N VAL A 41 21.68 -6.79 9.17
CA VAL A 41 20.85 -8.00 9.04
C VAL A 41 19.50 -7.78 9.72
N LEU A 42 18.43 -7.72 8.94
CA LEU A 42 17.07 -7.80 9.47
C LEU A 42 16.76 -9.23 9.93
N LEU A 43 16.71 -9.41 11.25
CA LEU A 43 16.47 -10.71 11.86
C LEU A 43 15.00 -10.83 12.29
N VAL A 44 14.35 -11.92 11.90
CA VAL A 44 12.97 -12.24 12.31
C VAL A 44 12.90 -13.66 12.88
N THR A 45 11.97 -13.89 13.78
CA THR A 45 11.78 -15.25 14.34
C THR A 45 11.14 -16.20 13.34
N ARG A 46 10.19 -15.72 12.53
CA ARG A 46 9.46 -16.48 11.49
C ARG A 46 8.87 -15.52 10.45
N LEU A 47 8.71 -16.00 9.23
CA LEU A 47 8.14 -15.22 8.12
C LEU A 47 6.68 -14.81 8.35
N ASP A 48 5.86 -15.67 8.97
CA ASP A 48 4.46 -15.38 9.29
C ASP A 48 4.30 -14.25 10.33
N ARG A 49 5.36 -13.89 11.04
CA ARG A 49 5.41 -12.72 11.92
C ARG A 49 5.80 -11.44 11.18
N LEU A 50 6.63 -11.58 10.16
CA LEU A 50 7.03 -10.45 9.33
C LEU A 50 5.95 -10.00 8.36
N ALA A 51 5.25 -10.94 7.73
CA ALA A 51 4.35 -10.63 6.62
C ALA A 51 3.01 -11.37 6.73
N ARG A 52 1.94 -10.71 6.25
CA ARG A 52 0.57 -11.27 6.23
C ARG A 52 0.24 -11.97 4.92
N SER A 53 1.04 -11.75 3.91
CA SER A 53 0.90 -12.36 2.59
C SER A 53 2.26 -12.47 1.91
N THR A 54 2.38 -13.35 0.93
CA THR A 54 3.58 -13.47 0.11
C THR A 54 3.99 -12.14 -0.51
N ARG A 55 3.03 -11.36 -0.99
CA ARG A 55 3.29 -10.03 -1.56
C ARG A 55 3.90 -9.06 -0.52
N ASP A 56 3.36 -9.03 0.70
CA ASP A 56 3.86 -8.19 1.79
C ASP A 56 5.30 -8.60 2.17
N LEU A 57 5.57 -9.90 2.22
CA LEU A 57 6.91 -10.45 2.43
C LEU A 57 7.88 -9.97 1.36
N LEU A 58 7.53 -10.16 0.10
CA LEU A 58 8.41 -9.81 -1.01
C LEU A 58 8.68 -8.32 -1.13
N ASN A 59 7.67 -7.48 -0.84
CA ASN A 59 7.87 -6.03 -0.75
C ASN A 59 8.85 -5.67 0.38
N THR A 60 8.71 -6.30 1.55
CA THR A 60 9.64 -6.07 2.67
C THR A 60 11.06 -6.50 2.32
N LEU A 61 11.23 -7.67 1.69
CA LEU A 61 12.53 -8.16 1.25
C LEU A 61 13.17 -7.27 0.17
N ALA A 62 12.37 -6.72 -0.75
CA ALA A 62 12.83 -5.74 -1.73
C ALA A 62 13.36 -4.46 -1.07
N MET A 63 12.64 -3.93 -0.07
CA MET A 63 13.10 -2.74 0.68
C MET A 63 14.40 -3.00 1.44
N VAL A 64 14.59 -4.21 2.01
CA VAL A 64 15.84 -4.61 2.66
C VAL A 64 16.97 -4.67 1.64
N ALA A 65 16.73 -5.24 0.46
CA ALA A 65 17.72 -5.34 -0.62
C ALA A 65 18.11 -3.95 -1.18
N GLU A 66 17.16 -3.02 -1.35
CA GLU A 66 17.42 -1.64 -1.78
C GLU A 66 18.39 -0.91 -0.84
N LYS A 67 18.33 -1.23 0.45
CA LYS A 67 19.26 -0.72 1.46
C LYS A 67 20.60 -1.47 1.52
N LYS A 68 20.79 -2.46 0.66
CA LYS A 68 21.95 -3.36 0.68
C LYS A 68 22.14 -4.08 2.02
N ALA A 69 21.05 -4.22 2.77
CA ALA A 69 20.99 -4.98 4.00
C ALA A 69 20.65 -6.46 3.72
N HIS A 70 20.85 -7.31 4.69
CA HIS A 70 20.57 -8.73 4.63
C HIS A 70 19.29 -9.05 5.40
N PHE A 71 18.72 -10.21 5.11
CA PHE A 71 17.54 -10.73 5.80
C PHE A 71 17.79 -12.16 6.28
N ARG A 72 17.33 -12.48 7.49
CA ARG A 72 17.39 -13.83 8.03
C ARG A 72 16.17 -14.16 8.88
N SER A 73 15.53 -15.31 8.59
CA SER A 73 14.50 -15.91 9.44
C SER A 73 15.12 -17.03 10.30
N LEU A 74 14.84 -17.02 11.61
CA LEU A 74 15.32 -18.08 12.50
C LEU A 74 14.57 -19.40 12.34
N GLY A 75 13.28 -19.33 12.00
CA GLY A 75 12.42 -20.50 11.82
C GLY A 75 12.37 -21.03 10.40
N ASP A 76 12.85 -20.28 9.42
CA ASP A 76 12.75 -20.59 8.00
C ASP A 76 14.15 -20.56 7.36
N SER A 77 14.89 -21.65 7.47
CA SER A 77 16.34 -21.73 7.11
C SER A 77 16.65 -21.35 5.65
N TRP A 78 15.68 -21.51 4.74
CA TRP A 78 15.83 -21.09 3.34
C TRP A 78 15.77 -19.56 3.15
N ALA A 79 15.19 -18.86 4.11
CA ALA A 79 15.01 -17.41 4.08
C ALA A 79 16.18 -16.68 4.81
N ASP A 80 17.39 -16.87 4.31
CA ASP A 80 18.62 -16.29 4.83
C ASP A 80 19.46 -15.74 3.68
N THR A 81 19.38 -14.42 3.42
CA THR A 81 20.11 -13.78 2.33
C THR A 81 21.59 -13.57 2.63
N THR A 82 22.07 -13.90 3.85
CA THR A 82 23.49 -13.91 4.15
C THR A 82 24.20 -15.10 3.48
N THR A 83 23.44 -16.14 3.12
CA THR A 83 23.93 -17.31 2.38
C THR A 83 23.70 -17.15 0.88
N PRO A 84 24.59 -17.68 0.01
CA PRO A 84 24.38 -17.63 -1.44
C PRO A 84 23.09 -18.31 -1.89
N HIS A 85 22.74 -19.44 -1.29
CA HIS A 85 21.53 -20.21 -1.59
C HIS A 85 20.25 -19.43 -1.22
N GLY A 86 20.17 -18.93 0.02
CA GLY A 86 19.02 -18.12 0.46
C GLY A 86 18.86 -16.84 -0.35
N ARG A 87 19.97 -16.21 -0.73
CA ARG A 87 19.98 -15.03 -1.60
C ARG A 87 19.37 -15.35 -2.96
N LEU A 88 19.75 -16.47 -3.58
CA LEU A 88 19.19 -16.92 -4.85
C LEU A 88 17.67 -17.13 -4.73
N ILE A 89 17.21 -17.85 -3.71
CA ILE A 89 15.79 -18.14 -3.51
C ILE A 89 14.99 -16.83 -3.33
N VAL A 90 15.45 -15.93 -2.47
CA VAL A 90 14.78 -14.66 -2.22
C VAL A 90 14.74 -13.80 -3.49
N THR A 91 15.81 -13.78 -4.27
CA THR A 91 15.86 -13.05 -5.56
C THR A 91 14.85 -13.61 -6.56
N VAL A 92 14.74 -14.93 -6.71
CA VAL A 92 13.75 -15.57 -7.59
C VAL A 92 12.33 -15.25 -7.14
N LEU A 93 12.04 -15.33 -5.85
CA LEU A 93 10.73 -14.99 -5.30
C LEU A 93 10.38 -13.52 -5.49
N ALA A 94 11.34 -12.61 -5.31
CA ALA A 94 11.15 -11.18 -5.56
C ALA A 94 10.83 -10.91 -7.04
N GLY A 95 11.56 -11.51 -7.96
CA GLY A 95 11.28 -11.41 -9.40
C GLY A 95 9.91 -11.93 -9.79
N LEU A 96 9.48 -13.06 -9.19
CA LEU A 96 8.13 -13.60 -9.42
C LEU A 96 7.03 -12.64 -8.93
N ALA A 97 7.22 -12.01 -7.77
CA ALA A 97 6.25 -11.04 -7.24
C ALA A 97 6.16 -9.77 -8.11
N GLU A 98 7.28 -9.31 -8.66
CA GLU A 98 7.29 -8.19 -9.59
C GLU A 98 6.56 -8.54 -10.88
N PHE A 99 6.82 -9.70 -11.44
CA PHE A 99 6.10 -10.21 -12.60
C PHE A 99 4.59 -10.30 -12.37
N GLU A 100 4.14 -10.86 -11.24
CA GLU A 100 2.72 -10.89 -10.88
C GLU A 100 2.12 -9.47 -10.78
N ARG A 101 2.87 -8.52 -10.23
CA ARG A 101 2.43 -7.11 -10.12
C ARG A 101 2.26 -6.47 -11.49
N GLU A 102 3.19 -6.73 -12.42
CA GLU A 102 3.11 -6.25 -13.79
C GLU A 102 1.91 -6.83 -14.54
N LEU A 103 1.67 -8.14 -14.41
CA LEU A 103 0.49 -8.79 -14.98
C LEU A 103 -0.82 -8.16 -14.47
N ILE A 104 -0.93 -7.89 -13.17
CA ILE A 104 -2.11 -7.24 -12.59
C ILE A 104 -2.27 -5.81 -13.13
N ARG A 105 -1.17 -5.06 -13.26
CA ARG A 105 -1.19 -3.71 -13.84
C ARG A 105 -1.63 -3.75 -15.30
N ALA A 106 -1.08 -4.64 -16.11
CA ALA A 106 -1.46 -4.82 -17.52
C ALA A 106 -2.96 -5.11 -17.65
N ARG A 107 -3.46 -6.15 -16.98
CA ARG A 107 -4.90 -6.50 -16.98
C ARG A 107 -5.80 -5.34 -16.52
N THR A 108 -5.37 -4.62 -15.49
CA THR A 108 -6.15 -3.48 -14.96
C THR A 108 -6.14 -2.30 -15.94
N SER A 109 -5.02 -2.03 -16.61
CA SER A 109 -4.92 -0.95 -17.60
C SER A 109 -5.77 -1.25 -18.83
N GLU A 110 -5.74 -2.48 -19.34
CA GLU A 110 -6.60 -2.93 -20.43
C GLU A 110 -8.08 -2.84 -20.06
N GLY A 111 -8.45 -3.31 -18.86
CA GLY A 111 -9.83 -3.22 -18.35
C GLY A 111 -10.32 -1.77 -18.26
N ARG A 112 -9.47 -0.85 -17.79
CA ARG A 112 -9.76 0.60 -17.74
C ARG A 112 -9.89 1.20 -19.14
N ALA A 113 -9.00 0.84 -20.07
CA ALA A 113 -9.05 1.31 -21.44
C ALA A 113 -10.36 0.86 -22.12
N ARG A 114 -10.75 -0.41 -21.96
CA ARG A 114 -12.00 -0.96 -22.48
C ARG A 114 -13.22 -0.28 -21.85
N ALA A 115 -13.25 -0.08 -20.55
CA ALA A 115 -14.31 0.61 -19.85
C ALA A 115 -14.45 2.07 -20.35
N LYS A 116 -13.33 2.77 -20.55
CA LYS A 116 -13.31 4.12 -21.11
C LYS A 116 -13.83 4.16 -22.55
N ALA A 117 -13.44 3.19 -23.39
CA ALA A 117 -13.96 3.05 -24.76
C ALA A 117 -15.46 2.82 -24.79
N ASN A 118 -16.01 2.09 -23.82
CA ASN A 118 -17.44 1.86 -23.63
C ASN A 118 -18.17 3.03 -22.93
N GLY A 119 -17.54 4.20 -22.80
CA GLY A 119 -18.16 5.39 -22.20
C GLY A 119 -18.27 5.39 -20.68
N VAL A 120 -17.68 4.41 -19.98
CA VAL A 120 -17.72 4.36 -18.52
C VAL A 120 -16.81 5.45 -17.95
N LYS A 121 -17.37 6.37 -17.18
CA LYS A 121 -16.61 7.38 -16.45
C LYS A 121 -15.94 6.73 -15.24
N LEU A 122 -14.60 6.66 -15.28
CA LEU A 122 -13.78 6.18 -14.17
C LEU A 122 -13.58 7.30 -13.14
N GLY A 123 -13.45 6.93 -11.88
CA GLY A 123 -13.20 7.85 -10.77
C GLY A 123 -14.35 7.91 -9.78
N ARG A 124 -14.26 8.87 -8.85
CA ARG A 124 -15.28 9.07 -7.81
C ARG A 124 -16.59 9.51 -8.46
N LYS A 125 -17.69 8.85 -8.14
CA LYS A 125 -19.03 9.27 -8.56
C LYS A 125 -19.33 10.69 -8.07
N PHE A 126 -20.02 11.45 -8.90
CA PHE A 126 -20.49 12.78 -8.49
C PHE A 126 -21.43 12.65 -7.28
N LYS A 127 -21.34 13.59 -6.34
CA LYS A 127 -22.24 13.63 -5.19
C LYS A 127 -23.67 13.97 -5.59
N LEU A 128 -23.82 14.80 -6.62
CA LEU A 128 -25.10 15.23 -7.17
C LEU A 128 -25.52 14.35 -8.34
N THR A 129 -26.79 13.99 -8.39
CA THR A 129 -27.39 13.31 -9.54
C THR A 129 -27.39 14.23 -10.79
N PRO A 130 -27.54 13.69 -12.01
CA PRO A 130 -27.64 14.51 -13.22
C PRO A 130 -28.75 15.56 -13.15
N HIS A 131 -29.92 15.22 -12.56
CA HIS A 131 -31.04 16.15 -12.35
C HIS A 131 -30.63 17.27 -11.37
N GLN A 132 -30.09 16.94 -10.21
CA GLN A 132 -29.65 17.94 -9.22
C GLN A 132 -28.58 18.87 -9.79
N ARG A 133 -27.70 18.36 -10.66
CA ARG A 133 -26.68 19.18 -11.33
C ARG A 133 -27.32 20.22 -12.26
N LYS A 134 -28.29 19.81 -13.07
CA LYS A 134 -29.03 20.73 -13.96
C LYS A 134 -29.80 21.80 -13.14
N GLU A 135 -30.48 21.36 -12.08
CA GLU A 135 -31.19 22.26 -11.19
C GLU A 135 -30.26 23.26 -10.50
N ALA A 136 -29.14 22.79 -9.93
CA ALA A 136 -28.14 23.66 -9.28
C ALA A 136 -27.55 24.67 -10.27
N GLN A 137 -27.34 24.27 -11.52
CA GLN A 137 -26.87 25.17 -12.57
C GLN A 137 -27.94 26.25 -12.90
N ALA A 138 -29.20 25.86 -13.08
CA ALA A 138 -30.30 26.80 -13.34
C ALA A 138 -30.51 27.81 -12.18
N ARG A 139 -30.32 27.37 -10.92
CA ARG A 139 -30.35 28.24 -9.73
C ARG A 139 -29.20 29.24 -9.74
N ARG A 140 -27.99 28.81 -10.13
CA ARG A 140 -26.82 29.68 -10.29
C ARG A 140 -27.05 30.74 -11.36
N GLU A 141 -27.65 30.39 -12.51
CA GLU A 141 -27.97 31.31 -13.60
C GLU A 141 -29.02 32.36 -13.19
N ARG A 142 -29.89 32.02 -12.23
CA ARG A 142 -30.88 32.97 -11.62
C ARG A 142 -30.24 33.88 -10.56
N GLY A 143 -28.92 33.79 -10.31
CA GLY A 143 -28.21 34.66 -9.37
C GLY A 143 -28.20 34.18 -7.92
N GLU A 144 -28.64 32.92 -7.64
CA GLU A 144 -28.59 32.39 -6.28
C GLU A 144 -27.14 32.13 -5.84
N THR A 145 -26.84 32.34 -4.56
CA THR A 145 -25.45 32.20 -4.09
C THR A 145 -24.99 30.75 -4.10
N LEU A 146 -23.70 30.54 -4.41
CA LEU A 146 -23.10 29.17 -4.40
C LEU A 146 -23.22 28.50 -3.04
N MET A 147 -23.26 29.29 -1.95
CA MET A 147 -23.38 28.77 -0.59
C MET A 147 -24.79 28.26 -0.30
N ASP A 148 -25.82 28.95 -0.74
CA ASP A 148 -27.21 28.53 -0.52
C ASP A 148 -27.54 27.29 -1.34
N ILE A 149 -27.12 27.26 -2.61
CA ILE A 149 -27.22 26.09 -3.47
C ILE A 149 -26.48 24.90 -2.83
N ALA A 150 -25.26 25.09 -2.37
CA ALA A 150 -24.47 24.01 -1.75
C ALA A 150 -25.11 23.47 -0.46
N ARG A 151 -25.67 24.38 0.36
CA ARG A 151 -26.38 24.01 1.60
C ARG A 151 -27.62 23.17 1.30
N SER A 152 -28.42 23.52 0.28
CA SER A 152 -29.64 22.76 -0.07
C SER A 152 -29.36 21.33 -0.54
N TYR A 153 -28.17 21.04 -1.08
CA TYR A 153 -27.75 19.71 -1.51
C TYR A 153 -26.76 19.02 -0.55
N ASN A 154 -26.48 19.60 0.59
CA ASN A 154 -25.49 19.12 1.56
C ASN A 154 -24.13 18.78 0.91
N VAL A 155 -23.63 19.72 0.11
CA VAL A 155 -22.31 19.63 -0.54
C VAL A 155 -21.48 20.88 -0.23
N SER A 156 -20.17 20.85 -0.52
CA SER A 156 -19.34 22.04 -0.39
C SER A 156 -19.64 23.04 -1.53
N HIS A 157 -19.47 24.34 -1.27
CA HIS A 157 -19.59 25.39 -2.28
C HIS A 157 -18.65 25.15 -3.46
N SER A 158 -17.46 24.57 -3.21
CA SER A 158 -16.51 24.18 -4.27
C SER A 158 -17.06 23.08 -5.19
N THR A 159 -17.98 22.23 -4.73
CA THR A 159 -18.66 21.24 -5.56
C THR A 159 -19.56 21.94 -6.58
N ILE A 160 -20.29 22.98 -6.16
CA ILE A 160 -21.14 23.78 -7.04
C ILE A 160 -20.31 24.64 -7.99
N SER A 161 -19.25 25.28 -7.48
CA SER A 161 -18.35 26.12 -8.28
C SER A 161 -17.68 25.37 -9.43
N ARG A 162 -17.28 24.11 -9.22
CA ARG A 162 -16.61 23.26 -10.23
C ARG A 162 -17.55 22.60 -11.21
N MET A 163 -18.84 22.77 -11.08
CA MET A 163 -19.80 22.31 -12.09
C MET A 163 -19.71 23.24 -13.30
N HIS A 164 -18.97 22.79 -14.31
CA HIS A 164 -18.98 23.43 -15.63
C HIS A 164 -20.18 22.94 -16.42
N ALA A 165 -20.66 23.78 -17.29
CA ALA A 165 -21.74 23.47 -18.23
C ALA A 165 -21.42 22.24 -19.10
#